data_457048f1bf7ac918fe6ff3cf481e7f43
#
_entry.id   457048f1bf7ac918fe6ff3cf481e7f43
#
_cell.length_a   1.000
_cell.length_b   1.000
_cell.length_c   1.000
_cell.angle_alpha   90.00
_cell.angle_beta   90.00
_cell.angle_gamma   90.00
#
_symmetry.space_group_name_H-M   'P 1'
#
loop_
_entity.id
_entity.type
_entity.pdbx_description
1 polymer ?
#
loop_
_entity_poly.entity_id
_entity_poly.type
_entity_poly.pdbx_seq_one_letter_code
_entity_poly.pdbx_strand_id
1 'polypeptide(L)'
;MVHPIPGRNDLVIPCSAPIIDRREVTSSNGESESRYVIETEFSVGGRSWPIEVTLTNRLGMAMHMLVGRQALLPEITINATERFCQPELNYDLYHSIRAMRESAVRRALRIAVLTRENNYSNDRLIAEGEARGHTVERIDTSRCYMAINAMSPEVYYDGARLPRYDAVISRIGSSITPYGTAVIRQFETIGTYCVNGSQGITASRDKLHSHQLMARHRISMPNTAFASSPKD
;
A
#
# COMPACT_ATOMS: atom_id res chain seq x y z
N MET A 1 -4.58 -5.63 5.66
CA MET A 1 -6.04 -5.38 5.58
C MET A 1 -6.74 -6.33 6.54
N VAL A 2 -7.74 -5.85 7.28
CA VAL A 2 -8.49 -6.62 8.27
C VAL A 2 -9.94 -6.71 7.82
N HIS A 3 -10.54 -7.90 7.98
CA HIS A 3 -11.95 -8.16 7.74
C HIS A 3 -12.65 -8.29 9.11
N PRO A 4 -13.26 -7.21 9.63
CA PRO A 4 -13.70 -7.16 11.02
C PRO A 4 -14.97 -7.97 11.29
N ILE A 5 -15.78 -8.23 10.25
CA ILE A 5 -17.06 -8.92 10.39
C ILE A 5 -16.99 -10.29 9.72
N PRO A 6 -17.17 -11.40 10.46
CA PRO A 6 -17.25 -12.74 9.87
C PRO A 6 -18.34 -12.81 8.78
N GLY A 7 -18.03 -13.43 7.65
CA GLY A 7 -18.95 -13.56 6.51
C GLY A 7 -19.12 -12.30 5.64
N ARG A 8 -18.56 -11.16 6.01
CA ARG A 8 -18.58 -9.91 5.24
C ARG A 8 -17.21 -9.60 4.65
N ASN A 9 -16.84 -10.33 3.59
CA ASN A 9 -15.55 -10.14 2.90
C ASN A 9 -15.49 -8.84 2.07
N ASP A 10 -16.63 -8.21 1.83
CA ASP A 10 -16.76 -6.91 1.19
C ASP A 10 -16.33 -5.75 2.11
N LEU A 11 -16.40 -5.94 3.43
CA LEU A 11 -15.97 -4.95 4.40
C LEU A 11 -14.49 -5.16 4.75
N VAL A 12 -13.63 -4.29 4.24
CA VAL A 12 -12.18 -4.35 4.43
C VAL A 12 -11.69 -3.07 5.08
N ILE A 13 -10.95 -3.20 6.18
CA ILE A 13 -10.29 -2.07 6.84
C ILE A 13 -8.78 -2.18 6.57
N PRO A 14 -8.20 -1.26 5.80
CA PRO A 14 -6.75 -1.17 5.70
C PRO A 14 -6.19 -0.64 7.01
N CYS A 15 -5.28 -1.40 7.59
CA CYS A 15 -4.55 -1.05 8.79
C CYS A 15 -3.04 -1.05 8.48
N SER A 16 -2.29 -0.26 9.24
CA SER A 16 -0.84 -0.23 9.21
C SER A 16 -0.33 -0.39 10.63
N ALA A 17 0.65 -1.26 10.82
CA ALA A 17 1.34 -1.45 12.09
C ALA A 17 2.82 -1.77 11.82
N PRO A 18 3.75 -1.40 12.71
CA PRO A 18 5.12 -1.83 12.64
C PRO A 18 5.22 -3.37 12.73
N ILE A 19 6.05 -3.98 11.90
CA ILE A 19 6.40 -5.40 12.03
C ILE A 19 7.50 -5.48 13.08
N ILE A 20 7.24 -6.23 14.17
CA ILE A 20 8.19 -6.42 15.26
C ILE A 20 8.99 -7.73 15.15
N ASP A 21 8.44 -8.72 14.42
CA ASP A 21 9.09 -10.03 14.29
C ASP A 21 8.54 -10.78 13.06
N ARG A 22 9.18 -11.90 12.72
CA ARG A 22 8.73 -12.86 11.72
C ARG A 22 8.95 -14.27 12.23
N ARG A 23 7.88 -15.06 12.34
CA ARG A 23 7.91 -16.41 12.94
C ARG A 23 7.41 -17.47 11.97
N GLU A 24 8.04 -18.63 12.02
CA GLU A 24 7.53 -19.85 11.42
C GLU A 24 6.42 -20.42 12.33
N VAL A 25 5.22 -20.56 11.78
CA VAL A 25 4.08 -21.12 12.49
C VAL A 25 3.62 -22.39 11.79
N THR A 26 3.71 -23.51 12.47
CA THR A 26 3.20 -24.80 11.96
C THR A 26 1.74 -24.95 12.35
N SER A 27 0.90 -25.16 11.38
CA SER A 27 -0.53 -25.41 11.56
C SER A 27 -0.79 -26.87 12.01
N SER A 28 -2.00 -27.14 12.46
CA SER A 28 -2.40 -28.48 12.94
C SER A 28 -2.36 -29.57 11.86
N ASN A 29 -2.36 -29.21 10.58
CA ASN A 29 -2.18 -30.10 9.44
C ASN A 29 -0.70 -30.32 9.04
N GLY A 30 0.25 -29.76 9.81
CA GLY A 30 1.68 -29.92 9.60
C GLY A 30 2.31 -28.94 8.59
N GLU A 31 1.55 -28.05 7.99
CA GLU A 31 2.09 -27.01 7.11
C GLU A 31 2.71 -25.87 7.92
N SER A 32 3.91 -25.46 7.54
CA SER A 32 4.62 -24.32 8.11
C SER A 32 4.50 -23.09 7.22
N GLU A 33 4.15 -21.98 7.81
CA GLU A 33 4.00 -20.68 7.17
C GLU A 33 4.80 -19.62 7.92
N SER A 34 5.54 -18.81 7.19
CA SER A 34 6.25 -17.67 7.77
C SER A 34 5.30 -16.49 7.91
N ARG A 35 5.05 -16.04 9.14
CA ARG A 35 4.09 -14.99 9.47
C ARG A 35 4.76 -13.77 10.06
N TYR A 36 4.28 -12.60 9.67
CA TYR A 36 4.65 -11.34 10.32
C TYR A 36 3.97 -11.22 11.67
N VAL A 37 4.70 -10.64 12.63
CA VAL A 37 4.23 -10.37 13.99
C VAL A 37 4.11 -8.86 14.17
N ILE A 38 2.99 -8.44 14.72
CA ILE A 38 2.74 -7.05 15.15
C ILE A 38 2.38 -7.01 16.62
N GLU A 39 2.62 -5.90 17.29
CA GLU A 39 2.07 -5.63 18.61
C GLU A 39 0.80 -4.80 18.46
N THR A 40 -0.22 -5.12 19.22
CA THR A 40 -1.48 -4.38 19.25
C THR A 40 -2.15 -4.52 20.61
N GLU A 41 -3.02 -3.57 20.94
CA GLU A 41 -3.86 -3.64 22.12
C GLU A 41 -5.02 -4.62 21.88
N PHE A 42 -5.19 -5.56 22.81
CA PHE A 42 -6.28 -6.53 22.83
C PHE A 42 -7.23 -6.20 23.98
N SER A 43 -8.52 -6.07 23.65
CA SER A 43 -9.55 -5.72 24.62
C SER A 43 -10.60 -6.82 24.71
N VAL A 44 -10.88 -7.29 25.91
CA VAL A 44 -11.96 -8.25 26.19
C VAL A 44 -12.47 -8.08 27.63
N GLY A 45 -13.77 -8.16 27.84
CA GLY A 45 -14.38 -8.04 29.17
C GLY A 45 -14.09 -6.71 29.89
N GLY A 46 -13.95 -5.61 29.15
CA GLY A 46 -13.65 -4.30 29.70
C GLY A 46 -12.19 -4.09 30.14
N ARG A 47 -11.31 -5.03 29.86
CA ARG A 47 -9.88 -4.94 30.10
C ARG A 47 -9.11 -4.83 28.78
N SER A 48 -7.97 -4.13 28.79
CA SER A 48 -7.09 -3.99 27.63
C SER A 48 -5.63 -4.21 28.01
N TRP A 49 -4.87 -4.88 27.17
CA TRP A 49 -3.43 -5.10 27.32
C TRP A 49 -2.76 -5.35 25.98
N PRO A 50 -1.46 -5.07 25.85
CA PRO A 50 -0.73 -5.34 24.62
C PRO A 50 -0.53 -6.85 24.41
N ILE A 51 -0.69 -7.29 23.17
CA ILE A 51 -0.39 -8.65 22.73
C ILE A 51 0.37 -8.66 21.42
N GLU A 52 1.14 -9.71 21.19
CA GLU A 52 1.71 -10.02 19.87
C GLU A 52 0.70 -10.82 19.04
N VAL A 53 0.53 -10.41 17.79
CA VAL A 53 -0.39 -11.05 16.85
C VAL A 53 0.36 -11.48 15.60
N THR A 54 0.26 -12.76 15.24
CA THR A 54 0.74 -13.27 13.96
C THR A 54 -0.31 -13.08 12.87
N LEU A 55 0.10 -12.53 11.71
CA LEU A 55 -0.81 -12.24 10.60
C LEU A 55 -0.83 -13.40 9.61
N THR A 56 -2.03 -13.86 9.28
CA THR A 56 -2.26 -14.90 8.27
C THR A 56 -3.59 -14.67 7.54
N ASN A 57 -3.76 -15.31 6.39
CA ASN A 57 -5.03 -15.27 5.66
C ASN A 57 -6.02 -16.27 6.25
N ARG A 58 -7.10 -15.78 6.83
CA ARG A 58 -8.18 -16.56 7.42
C ARG A 58 -9.56 -16.34 6.76
N LEU A 59 -9.59 -15.78 5.56
CA LEU A 59 -10.83 -15.46 4.84
C LEU A 59 -11.75 -16.67 4.62
N GLY A 60 -11.19 -17.88 4.47
CA GLY A 60 -11.95 -19.12 4.30
C GLY A 60 -12.37 -19.78 5.61
N MET A 61 -12.09 -19.18 6.78
CA MET A 61 -12.38 -19.75 8.09
C MET A 61 -13.58 -19.07 8.74
N ALA A 62 -14.36 -19.83 9.53
CA ALA A 62 -15.52 -19.30 10.24
C ALA A 62 -15.16 -18.19 11.24
N MET A 63 -13.94 -18.22 11.79
CA MET A 63 -13.43 -17.21 12.71
C MET A 63 -12.15 -16.58 12.16
N HIS A 64 -12.15 -15.27 12.01
CA HIS A 64 -11.02 -14.52 11.44
C HIS A 64 -9.90 -14.30 12.45
N MET A 65 -10.18 -14.42 13.76
CA MET A 65 -9.19 -14.30 14.82
C MET A 65 -9.19 -15.57 15.70
N LEU A 66 -7.99 -15.99 16.08
CA LEU A 66 -7.76 -17.05 17.06
C LEU A 66 -6.90 -16.47 18.17
N VAL A 67 -7.39 -16.55 19.41
CA VAL A 67 -6.67 -16.09 20.60
C VAL A 67 -5.95 -17.28 21.24
N GLY A 68 -4.62 -17.24 21.22
CA GLY A 68 -3.79 -18.25 21.87
C GLY A 68 -3.71 -18.03 23.40
N ARG A 69 -3.36 -19.06 24.14
CA ARG A 69 -3.22 -19.00 25.61
C ARG A 69 -2.23 -17.92 26.08
N GLN A 70 -1.19 -17.67 25.33
CA GLN A 70 -0.16 -16.68 25.65
C GLN A 70 -0.68 -15.23 25.56
N ALA A 71 -1.77 -15.01 24.85
CA ALA A 71 -2.41 -13.70 24.75
C ALA A 71 -3.35 -13.38 25.92
N LEU A 72 -3.59 -14.34 26.82
CA LEU A 72 -4.49 -14.18 27.95
C LEU A 72 -3.72 -13.86 29.22
N LEU A 73 -4.26 -12.96 30.03
CA LEU A 73 -3.73 -12.66 31.35
C LEU A 73 -3.92 -13.88 32.29
N PRO A 74 -3.03 -14.08 33.27
CA PRO A 74 -3.08 -15.25 34.18
C PRO A 74 -4.40 -15.43 34.93
N GLU A 75 -5.10 -14.33 35.20
CA GLU A 75 -6.39 -14.31 35.92
C GLU A 75 -7.59 -14.56 35.01
N ILE A 76 -7.41 -14.73 33.69
CA ILE A 76 -8.51 -15.02 32.75
C ILE A 76 -8.76 -16.52 32.74
N THR A 77 -9.98 -16.93 33.07
CA THR A 77 -10.44 -18.30 33.01
C THR A 77 -11.28 -18.50 31.75
N ILE A 78 -11.01 -19.59 31.02
CA ILE A 78 -11.83 -20.00 29.87
C ILE A 78 -12.86 -21.03 30.38
N ASN A 79 -14.14 -20.67 30.26
CA ASN A 79 -15.23 -21.62 30.48
C ASN A 79 -15.56 -22.30 29.14
N ALA A 80 -15.15 -23.56 28.99
CA ALA A 80 -15.36 -24.32 27.76
C ALA A 80 -16.83 -24.79 27.56
N THR A 81 -17.68 -24.67 28.58
CA THR A 81 -19.09 -25.10 28.51
C THR A 81 -20.02 -23.99 28.01
N GLU A 82 -19.57 -22.75 28.03
CA GLU A 82 -20.34 -21.59 27.61
C GLU A 82 -19.78 -20.98 26.30
N ARG A 83 -20.68 -20.38 25.53
CA ARG A 83 -20.33 -19.70 24.28
C ARG A 83 -20.89 -18.30 24.29
N PHE A 84 -20.22 -17.39 23.60
CA PHE A 84 -20.66 -15.99 23.42
C PHE A 84 -20.91 -15.26 24.75
N CYS A 85 -20.00 -15.45 25.72
CA CYS A 85 -20.10 -14.85 27.07
C CYS A 85 -19.82 -13.34 27.10
N GLN A 86 -19.34 -12.77 26.01
CA GLN A 86 -19.14 -11.34 25.88
C GLN A 86 -20.37 -10.68 25.23
N PRO A 87 -20.59 -9.37 25.49
CA PRO A 87 -21.64 -8.63 24.79
C PRO A 87 -21.49 -8.73 23.28
N GLU A 88 -22.63 -8.68 22.59
CA GLU A 88 -22.62 -8.64 21.12
C GLU A 88 -21.82 -7.43 20.63
N LEU A 89 -20.96 -7.64 19.63
CA LEU A 89 -20.14 -6.58 19.07
C LEU A 89 -21.01 -5.60 18.29
N ASN A 90 -20.84 -4.30 18.57
CA ASN A 90 -21.45 -3.26 17.77
C ASN A 90 -20.66 -3.05 16.49
N TYR A 91 -21.20 -3.50 15.37
CA TYR A 91 -20.58 -3.34 14.05
C TYR A 91 -20.87 -1.98 13.39
N ASP A 92 -21.73 -1.12 13.98
CA ASP A 92 -22.04 0.21 13.42
C ASP A 92 -20.82 1.11 13.35
N LEU A 93 -19.84 0.90 14.25
CA LEU A 93 -18.54 1.56 14.20
C LEU A 93 -17.87 1.37 12.82
N TYR A 94 -17.94 0.19 12.24
CA TYR A 94 -17.32 -0.10 10.94
C TYR A 94 -18.09 0.51 9.78
N HIS A 95 -19.40 0.69 9.91
CA HIS A 95 -20.21 1.43 8.93
C HIS A 95 -19.89 2.93 8.97
N SER A 96 -19.69 3.50 10.17
CA SER A 96 -19.29 4.90 10.31
C SER A 96 -17.87 5.16 9.78
N ILE A 97 -16.92 4.25 10.00
CA ILE A 97 -15.57 4.31 9.44
C ILE A 97 -15.63 4.24 7.90
N ARG A 98 -16.48 3.41 7.34
CA ARG A 98 -16.71 3.35 5.89
C ARG A 98 -17.28 4.68 5.36
N ALA A 99 -18.31 5.22 5.99
CA ALA A 99 -18.92 6.51 5.64
C ALA A 99 -17.93 7.68 5.77
N MET A 100 -17.10 7.70 6.82
CA MET A 100 -16.02 8.67 6.98
C MET A 100 -14.97 8.55 5.88
N ARG A 101 -14.64 7.33 5.44
CA ARG A 101 -13.71 7.09 4.32
C ARG A 101 -14.31 7.47 2.98
N GLU A 102 -15.55 7.10 2.73
CA GLU A 102 -16.27 7.53 1.52
C GLU A 102 -16.39 9.05 1.47
N SER A 103 -16.55 9.72 2.62
CA SER A 103 -16.49 11.17 2.75
C SER A 103 -15.08 11.74 2.56
N ALA A 104 -14.04 11.10 3.11
CA ALA A 104 -12.65 11.50 2.93
C ALA A 104 -12.16 11.27 1.49
N VAL A 105 -12.64 10.21 0.82
CA VAL A 105 -12.39 9.95 -0.61
C VAL A 105 -13.06 10.98 -1.51
N ARG A 106 -14.07 11.71 -1.02
CA ARG A 106 -14.75 12.78 -1.77
C ARG A 106 -14.04 14.15 -1.69
N ARG A 107 -12.91 14.27 -0.98
CA ARG A 107 -12.13 15.50 -1.05
C ARG A 107 -11.60 15.68 -2.47
N ALA A 108 -11.85 16.85 -3.05
CA ALA A 108 -11.21 17.21 -4.31
C ALA A 108 -9.70 17.16 -4.18
N LEU A 109 -9.04 16.33 -4.96
CA LEU A 109 -7.59 16.19 -4.99
C LEU A 109 -7.04 17.04 -6.13
N ARG A 110 -5.83 17.56 -5.93
CA ARG A 110 -5.03 18.15 -7.01
C ARG A 110 -4.03 17.11 -7.50
N ILE A 111 -4.14 16.69 -8.75
CA ILE A 111 -3.39 15.58 -9.34
C ILE A 111 -2.60 16.09 -10.55
N ALA A 112 -1.31 15.76 -10.62
CA ALA A 112 -0.52 15.98 -11.81
C ALA A 112 -0.34 14.68 -12.61
N VAL A 113 -0.58 14.74 -13.92
CA VAL A 113 -0.23 13.67 -14.87
C VAL A 113 1.08 14.08 -15.56
N LEU A 114 2.17 13.41 -15.20
CA LEU A 114 3.49 13.66 -15.78
C LEU A 114 3.62 12.95 -17.12
N THR A 115 3.53 13.68 -18.23
CA THR A 115 3.62 13.12 -19.58
C THR A 115 4.09 14.16 -20.59
N ARG A 116 4.83 13.72 -21.61
CA ARG A 116 5.14 14.53 -22.81
C ARG A 116 4.10 14.39 -23.92
N GLU A 117 3.26 13.35 -23.82
CA GLU A 117 2.42 12.92 -24.92
C GLU A 117 0.97 13.34 -24.72
N ASN A 118 0.39 13.88 -25.77
CA ASN A 118 -1.04 14.06 -25.92
C ASN A 118 -1.59 12.81 -26.62
N ASN A 119 -2.14 11.88 -25.84
CA ASN A 119 -2.73 10.69 -26.39
C ASN A 119 -4.02 10.33 -25.63
N TYR A 120 -4.83 9.49 -26.27
CA TYR A 120 -6.13 9.07 -25.74
C TYR A 120 -6.06 8.55 -24.28
N SER A 121 -5.03 7.77 -23.95
CA SER A 121 -4.89 7.22 -22.60
C SER A 121 -4.68 8.30 -21.53
N ASN A 122 -3.88 9.32 -21.83
CA ASN A 122 -3.64 10.43 -20.91
C ASN A 122 -4.86 11.36 -20.81
N ASP A 123 -5.55 11.59 -21.94
CA ASP A 123 -6.78 12.38 -21.97
C ASP A 123 -7.89 11.71 -21.14
N ARG A 124 -8.00 10.38 -21.23
CA ARG A 124 -8.94 9.60 -20.42
C ARG A 124 -8.62 9.66 -18.92
N LEU A 125 -7.37 9.64 -18.51
CA LEU A 125 -6.98 9.79 -17.11
C LEU A 125 -7.40 11.15 -16.54
N ILE A 126 -7.19 12.22 -17.33
CA ILE A 126 -7.58 13.57 -16.95
C ILE A 126 -9.11 13.68 -16.84
N ALA A 127 -9.82 13.31 -17.90
CA ALA A 127 -11.29 13.38 -17.95
C ALA A 127 -11.94 12.57 -16.82
N GLU A 128 -11.41 11.37 -16.52
CA GLU A 128 -11.94 10.52 -15.46
C GLU A 128 -11.68 11.09 -14.06
N GLY A 129 -10.53 11.73 -13.85
CA GLY A 129 -10.23 12.43 -12.60
C GLY A 129 -11.13 13.63 -12.39
N GLU A 130 -11.35 14.44 -13.42
CA GLU A 130 -12.26 15.60 -13.39
C GLU A 130 -13.71 15.18 -13.16
N ALA A 131 -14.18 14.11 -13.83
CA ALA A 131 -15.50 13.55 -13.63
C ALA A 131 -15.77 13.08 -12.20
N ARG A 132 -14.70 12.73 -11.45
CA ARG A 132 -14.75 12.40 -10.02
C ARG A 132 -14.60 13.60 -9.09
N GLY A 133 -14.55 14.82 -9.63
CA GLY A 133 -14.45 16.06 -8.86
C GLY A 133 -13.02 16.41 -8.42
N HIS A 134 -12.00 15.87 -9.08
CA HIS A 134 -10.60 16.22 -8.83
C HIS A 134 -10.13 17.30 -9.81
N THR A 135 -9.12 18.07 -9.42
CA THR A 135 -8.38 18.95 -10.34
C THR A 135 -7.21 18.15 -10.90
N VAL A 136 -7.18 17.94 -12.22
CA VAL A 136 -6.14 17.14 -12.88
C VAL A 136 -5.39 17.99 -13.90
N GLU A 137 -4.08 18.10 -13.71
CA GLU A 137 -3.22 18.94 -14.56
C GLU A 137 -2.23 18.08 -15.32
N ARG A 138 -2.09 18.33 -16.62
CA ARG A 138 -1.04 17.74 -17.44
C ARG A 138 0.24 18.53 -17.31
N ILE A 139 1.35 17.87 -16.98
CA ILE A 139 2.66 18.47 -16.84
C ILE A 139 3.65 17.75 -17.77
N ASP A 140 4.23 18.48 -18.71
CA ASP A 140 5.32 17.94 -19.53
C ASP A 140 6.58 17.80 -18.67
N THR A 141 6.94 16.57 -18.37
CA THR A 141 8.08 16.25 -17.51
C THR A 141 9.39 16.84 -18.01
N SER A 142 9.55 17.01 -19.33
CA SER A 142 10.79 17.57 -19.92
C SER A 142 10.95 19.06 -19.68
N ARG A 143 9.89 19.77 -19.32
CA ARG A 143 9.87 21.20 -19.02
C ARG A 143 9.91 21.49 -17.51
N CYS A 144 9.95 20.45 -16.69
CA CYS A 144 10.16 20.59 -15.26
C CYS A 144 11.64 20.83 -14.95
N TYR A 145 11.92 21.57 -13.88
CA TYR A 145 13.21 21.54 -13.20
C TYR A 145 13.05 21.52 -11.69
N MET A 146 14.07 21.06 -11.00
CA MET A 146 14.04 20.79 -9.58
C MET A 146 14.95 21.75 -8.84
N ALA A 147 14.44 22.44 -7.84
CA ALA A 147 15.24 23.15 -6.85
C ALA A 147 15.50 22.22 -5.67
N ILE A 148 16.75 21.80 -5.50
CA ILE A 148 17.17 20.87 -4.47
C ILE A 148 17.82 21.67 -3.36
N ASN A 149 17.11 21.76 -2.23
CA ASN A 149 17.64 22.33 -1.00
C ASN A 149 17.06 21.61 0.22
N ALA A 150 17.75 21.71 1.35
CA ALA A 150 17.38 20.94 2.56
C ALA A 150 16.08 21.43 3.24
N MET A 151 15.72 22.69 3.07
CA MET A 151 14.60 23.29 3.79
C MET A 151 13.30 23.34 2.99
N SER A 152 13.40 23.50 1.67
CA SER A 152 12.25 23.67 0.79
C SER A 152 12.55 23.12 -0.60
N PRO A 153 12.58 21.80 -0.78
CA PRO A 153 12.71 21.19 -2.10
C PRO A 153 11.47 21.51 -2.94
N GLU A 154 11.65 21.89 -4.20
CA GLU A 154 10.56 22.35 -5.06
C GLU A 154 10.69 21.81 -6.49
N VAL A 155 9.56 21.79 -7.20
CA VAL A 155 9.52 21.54 -8.65
C VAL A 155 8.96 22.77 -9.35
N TYR A 156 9.59 23.13 -10.44
CA TYR A 156 9.18 24.22 -11.31
C TYR A 156 8.78 23.69 -12.69
N TYR A 157 7.87 24.38 -13.33
CA TYR A 157 7.41 24.10 -14.68
C TYR A 157 7.32 25.42 -15.47
N ASP A 158 8.00 25.49 -16.61
CA ASP A 158 8.05 26.71 -17.44
C ASP A 158 8.45 27.99 -16.68
N GLY A 159 9.37 27.87 -15.75
CA GLY A 159 9.84 29.00 -14.94
C GLY A 159 8.98 29.33 -13.73
N ALA A 160 7.80 28.73 -13.59
CA ALA A 160 6.92 28.95 -12.46
C ALA A 160 7.00 27.78 -11.47
N ARG A 161 6.95 28.10 -10.17
CA ARG A 161 6.85 27.08 -9.13
C ARG A 161 5.53 26.32 -9.25
N LEU A 162 5.60 24.99 -9.26
CA LEU A 162 4.41 24.17 -9.20
C LEU A 162 3.75 24.23 -7.83
N PRO A 163 2.41 24.19 -7.76
CA PRO A 163 1.69 24.07 -6.53
C PRO A 163 1.93 22.68 -5.89
N ARG A 164 1.50 22.51 -4.65
CA ARG A 164 1.48 21.18 -4.05
C ARG A 164 0.40 20.32 -4.68
N TYR A 165 0.76 19.12 -5.10
CA TYR A 165 -0.14 18.09 -5.57
C TYR A 165 -0.36 17.05 -4.46
N ASP A 166 -1.58 16.53 -4.36
CA ASP A 166 -1.90 15.39 -3.51
C ASP A 166 -1.33 14.10 -4.09
N ALA A 167 -1.37 13.98 -5.43
CA ALA A 167 -0.84 12.84 -6.13
C ALA A 167 -0.22 13.20 -7.49
N VAL A 168 0.70 12.35 -7.93
CA VAL A 168 1.30 12.39 -9.26
C VAL A 168 1.11 11.05 -9.95
N ILE A 169 0.57 11.07 -11.17
CA ILE A 169 0.46 9.90 -12.05
C ILE A 169 1.60 9.95 -13.05
N SER A 170 2.50 8.99 -12.96
CA SER A 170 3.70 8.93 -13.79
C SER A 170 3.41 8.26 -15.14
N ARG A 171 3.43 9.03 -16.22
CA ARG A 171 3.24 8.57 -17.60
C ARG A 171 4.47 8.94 -18.47
N ILE A 172 5.66 8.75 -17.90
CA ILE A 172 6.93 9.07 -18.57
C ILE A 172 7.29 8.01 -19.61
N GLY A 173 7.72 8.47 -20.79
CA GLY A 173 8.21 7.62 -21.87
C GLY A 173 9.59 7.03 -21.59
N SER A 174 9.98 6.00 -22.37
CA SER A 174 11.29 5.34 -22.22
C SER A 174 12.47 6.27 -22.50
N SER A 175 12.31 7.19 -23.44
CA SER A 175 13.36 8.12 -23.86
C SER A 175 13.82 9.12 -22.80
N ILE A 176 12.98 9.39 -21.79
CA ILE A 176 13.28 10.35 -20.70
C ILE A 176 13.28 9.70 -19.32
N THR A 177 13.38 8.38 -19.25
CA THR A 177 13.29 7.66 -17.97
C THR A 177 14.23 8.20 -16.90
N PRO A 178 15.53 8.44 -17.14
CA PRO A 178 16.43 8.95 -16.10
C PRO A 178 15.99 10.31 -15.54
N TYR A 179 15.63 11.25 -16.41
CA TYR A 179 15.18 12.57 -16.00
C TYR A 179 13.77 12.52 -15.37
N GLY A 180 12.86 11.78 -15.99
CA GLY A 180 11.50 11.64 -15.49
C GLY A 180 11.44 11.01 -14.10
N THR A 181 12.28 9.99 -13.84
CA THR A 181 12.37 9.40 -12.50
C THR A 181 13.02 10.33 -11.49
N ALA A 182 13.93 11.22 -11.90
CA ALA A 182 14.46 12.25 -11.03
C ALA A 182 13.38 13.27 -10.61
N VAL A 183 12.53 13.71 -11.57
CA VAL A 183 11.38 14.58 -11.27
C VAL A 183 10.41 13.90 -10.32
N ILE A 184 10.07 12.62 -10.54
CA ILE A 184 9.18 11.85 -9.65
C ILE A 184 9.79 11.77 -8.24
N ARG A 185 11.09 11.50 -8.14
CA ARG A 185 11.80 11.43 -6.85
C ARG A 185 11.76 12.76 -6.10
N GLN A 186 11.79 13.88 -6.83
CA GLN A 186 11.60 15.19 -6.20
C GLN A 186 10.18 15.35 -5.63
N PHE A 187 9.15 14.90 -6.35
CA PHE A 187 7.78 14.85 -5.82
C PHE A 187 7.66 13.94 -4.59
N GLU A 188 8.32 12.77 -4.60
CA GLU A 188 8.39 11.87 -3.43
C GLU A 188 9.06 12.58 -2.24
N THR A 189 10.15 13.30 -2.48
CA THR A 189 10.88 14.05 -1.45
C THR A 189 10.03 15.14 -0.79
N ILE A 190 9.17 15.80 -1.54
CA ILE A 190 8.25 16.81 -1.00
C ILE A 190 6.96 16.22 -0.42
N GLY A 191 6.85 14.90 -0.35
CA GLY A 191 5.75 14.17 0.28
C GLY A 191 4.52 13.96 -0.60
N THR A 192 4.62 14.17 -1.92
CA THR A 192 3.53 13.89 -2.87
C THR A 192 3.40 12.39 -3.11
N TYR A 193 2.16 11.87 -3.12
CA TYR A 193 1.91 10.47 -3.44
C TYR A 193 2.13 10.19 -4.92
N CYS A 194 3.10 9.35 -5.27
CA CYS A 194 3.45 9.04 -6.66
C CYS A 194 2.97 7.66 -7.10
N VAL A 195 2.18 7.62 -8.17
CA VAL A 195 1.66 6.41 -8.83
C VAL A 195 2.29 6.32 -10.24
N ASN A 196 3.25 5.52 -10.50
CA ASN A 196 4.11 4.66 -9.74
C ASN A 196 5.31 5.44 -9.19
N GLY A 197 5.96 4.91 -8.14
CA GLY A 197 7.16 5.54 -7.57
C GLY A 197 8.39 5.40 -8.45
N SER A 198 9.37 6.29 -8.24
CA SER A 198 10.60 6.40 -9.04
C SER A 198 11.42 5.11 -9.07
N GLN A 199 11.53 4.40 -7.94
CA GLN A 199 12.25 3.12 -7.85
C GLN A 199 11.58 2.02 -8.67
N GLY A 200 10.26 1.89 -8.58
CA GLY A 200 9.51 0.90 -9.36
C GLY A 200 9.64 1.11 -10.86
N ILE A 201 9.59 2.37 -11.30
CA ILE A 201 9.77 2.71 -12.72
C ILE A 201 11.20 2.38 -13.16
N THR A 202 12.21 2.75 -12.38
CA THR A 202 13.62 2.44 -12.71
C THR A 202 13.84 0.94 -12.80
N ALA A 203 13.38 0.18 -11.81
CA ALA A 203 13.51 -1.27 -11.79
C ALA A 203 12.79 -1.94 -12.97
N SER A 204 11.59 -1.47 -13.33
CA SER A 204 10.82 -2.03 -14.46
C SER A 204 11.44 -1.73 -15.83
N ARG A 205 12.23 -0.68 -15.95
CA ARG A 205 12.93 -0.32 -17.19
C ARG A 205 14.22 -1.12 -17.39
N ASP A 206 14.83 -1.59 -16.33
CA ASP A 206 15.97 -2.51 -16.36
C ASP A 206 15.46 -3.95 -16.35
N LYS A 207 15.49 -4.58 -17.52
CA LYS A 207 14.96 -5.95 -17.69
C LYS A 207 15.71 -6.96 -16.82
N LEU A 208 17.02 -6.83 -16.72
CA LEU A 208 17.83 -7.73 -15.89
C LEU A 208 17.48 -7.56 -14.42
N HIS A 209 17.46 -6.32 -13.94
CA HIS A 209 17.08 -5.99 -12.57
C HIS A 209 15.66 -6.47 -12.25
N SER A 210 14.70 -6.28 -13.18
CA SER A 210 13.32 -6.78 -13.02
C SER A 210 13.28 -8.29 -12.81
N HIS A 211 14.01 -9.06 -13.62
CA HIS A 211 14.07 -10.52 -13.49
C HIS A 211 14.74 -10.95 -12.18
N GLN A 212 15.81 -10.27 -11.77
CA GLN A 212 16.46 -10.52 -10.49
C GLN A 212 15.52 -10.25 -9.30
N LEU A 213 14.73 -9.18 -9.34
CA LEU A 213 13.71 -8.89 -8.32
C LEU A 213 12.61 -9.95 -8.29
N MET A 214 12.08 -10.35 -9.45
CA MET A 214 11.07 -11.41 -9.54
C MET A 214 11.61 -12.74 -8.98
N ALA A 215 12.83 -13.11 -9.33
CA ALA A 215 13.47 -14.31 -8.80
C ALA A 215 13.63 -14.26 -7.26
N ARG A 216 14.08 -13.12 -6.74
CA ARG A 216 14.22 -12.89 -5.29
C ARG A 216 12.89 -13.09 -4.56
N HIS A 217 11.78 -12.65 -5.16
CA HIS A 217 10.45 -12.75 -4.58
C HIS A 217 9.71 -14.05 -4.96
N ARG A 218 10.40 -15.00 -5.61
CA ARG A 218 9.85 -16.30 -6.05
C ARG A 218 8.63 -16.15 -6.96
N ILE A 219 8.60 -15.09 -7.77
CA ILE A 219 7.56 -14.89 -8.78
C ILE A 219 7.92 -15.76 -9.97
N SER A 220 6.96 -16.58 -10.42
CA SER A 220 7.14 -17.47 -11.58
C SER A 220 7.44 -16.67 -12.84
N MET A 221 8.49 -17.05 -13.55
CA MET A 221 8.92 -16.44 -14.80
C MET A 221 9.61 -17.50 -15.68
N PRO A 222 9.73 -17.27 -17.00
CA PRO A 222 10.52 -18.13 -17.86
C PRO A 222 11.98 -18.18 -17.42
N ASN A 223 12.65 -19.32 -17.63
CA ASN A 223 14.08 -19.44 -17.42
C ASN A 223 14.79 -18.44 -18.33
N THR A 224 15.57 -17.56 -17.73
CA THR A 224 16.24 -16.47 -18.43
C THR A 224 17.72 -16.46 -18.07
N ALA A 225 18.58 -16.44 -19.07
CA ALA A 225 20.00 -16.25 -18.93
C ALA A 225 20.38 -14.88 -19.51
N PHE A 226 21.35 -14.23 -18.89
CA PHE A 226 21.93 -12.98 -19.35
C PHE A 226 23.45 -13.14 -19.41
N ALA A 227 24.03 -12.88 -20.56
CA ALA A 227 25.47 -12.96 -20.80
C ALA A 227 25.99 -11.67 -21.41
N SER A 228 27.21 -11.30 -21.11
CA SER A 228 27.87 -10.12 -21.67
C SER A 228 28.37 -10.34 -23.11
N SER A 229 28.54 -11.61 -23.49
CA SER A 229 29.03 -12.02 -24.79
C SER A 229 28.24 -13.23 -25.32
N PRO A 230 27.97 -13.32 -26.65
CA PRO A 230 27.34 -14.51 -27.25
C PRO A 230 28.14 -15.80 -27.11
N LYS A 231 29.37 -15.73 -26.63
CA LYS A 231 30.27 -16.90 -26.47
C LYS A 231 30.23 -17.45 -25.03
N ASP A 232 29.55 -16.76 -24.11
CA ASP A 232 29.33 -17.21 -22.72
C ASP A 232 28.02 -18.02 -22.67
#